data_76f66a86291019b6dd7f2f13ac9b7a20
#
_entry.id   76f66a86291019b6dd7f2f13ac9b7a20
#
_cell.length_a   1.000
_cell.length_b   1.000
_cell.length_c   1.000
_cell.angle_alpha   90.00
_cell.angle_beta   90.00
_cell.angle_gamma   90.00
#
_symmetry.space_group_name_H-M   'P 1'
#
loop_
_entity.id
_entity.type
_entity.pdbx_description
1 polymer ?
#
loop_
_entity_poly.entity_id
_entity_poly.type
_entity_poly.pdbx_seq_one_letter_code
_entity_poly.pdbx_strand_id
1 'polypeptide(L)' 'MSDMTEIPSPLPGTFYQRPEPDAAPYKSKGDDVAVGEVIGLIEVMKTFIEVKAESAGTFESYLAENAAPVQAGAALARLA' A
#
# COMPACT_ATOMS: atom_id res chain seq x y z
N MET A 1 9.55 -22.41 -0.14
CA MET A 1 9.84 -21.15 0.55
C MET A 1 9.10 -20.01 -0.14
N SER A 2 8.52 -19.15 0.64
CA SER A 2 7.76 -18.03 0.10
C SER A 2 8.69 -16.87 -0.26
N ASP A 3 8.49 -16.29 -1.43
CA ASP A 3 9.23 -15.11 -1.87
C ASP A 3 8.40 -13.84 -1.67
N MET A 4 7.57 -13.85 -0.64
CA MET A 4 6.72 -12.71 -0.35
C MET A 4 7.52 -11.48 0.04
N THR A 5 7.12 -10.34 -0.52
CA THR A 5 7.73 -9.05 -0.24
C THR A 5 6.68 -8.14 0.36
N GLU A 6 7.05 -7.45 1.44
CA GLU A 6 6.15 -6.47 2.05
C GLU A 6 6.51 -5.07 1.59
N ILE A 7 5.48 -4.24 1.44
CA ILE A 7 5.66 -2.84 1.07
C ILE A 7 5.52 -2.02 2.34
N PRO A 8 6.60 -1.37 2.81
CA PRO A 8 6.55 -0.58 4.05
C PRO A 8 6.02 0.82 3.80
N SER A 9 5.50 1.43 4.86
CA SER A 9 5.12 2.84 4.81
C SER A 9 6.38 3.71 4.82
N PRO A 10 6.46 4.70 3.92
CA PRO A 10 7.63 5.59 3.88
C PRO A 10 7.67 6.57 5.05
N LEU A 11 6.53 6.83 5.68
CA LEU A 11 6.44 7.78 6.79
C LEU A 11 5.22 7.49 7.64
N PRO A 12 5.13 8.05 8.85
CA PRO A 12 3.93 7.87 9.67
C PRO A 12 2.77 8.72 9.15
N GLY A 13 1.56 8.22 9.30
CA GLY A 13 0.36 8.93 8.87
C GLY A 13 -0.83 8.01 8.86
N THR A 14 -1.85 8.37 8.10
CA THR A 14 -3.04 7.54 7.93
C THR A 14 -2.99 6.88 6.56
N PHE A 15 -3.10 5.55 6.56
CA PHE A 15 -3.01 4.78 5.31
C PHE A 15 -4.38 4.61 4.67
N TYR A 16 -4.44 4.82 3.36
CA TYR A 16 -5.64 4.56 2.56
C TYR A 16 -5.32 3.58 1.45
N GLN A 17 -6.17 2.57 1.30
CA GLN A 17 -6.04 1.56 0.26
C GLN A 17 -6.62 2.02 -1.08
N ARG A 18 -7.38 3.11 -1.06
CA ARG A 18 -8.12 3.61 -2.22
C ARG A 18 -7.97 5.12 -2.35
N PRO A 19 -8.09 5.64 -3.59
CA PRO A 19 -7.89 7.08 -3.81
C PRO A 19 -8.99 7.95 -3.23
N GLU A 20 -10.20 7.38 -3.08
CA GLU A 20 -11.35 8.09 -2.56
C GLU A 20 -12.22 7.11 -1.79
N PRO A 21 -13.07 7.59 -0.85
CA PRO A 21 -13.90 6.68 -0.05
C PRO A 21 -14.80 5.75 -0.89
N ASP A 22 -15.29 6.23 -2.03
CA ASP A 22 -16.19 5.44 -2.87
C ASP A 22 -15.49 4.68 -3.98
N ALA A 23 -14.17 4.76 -4.06
CA ALA A 23 -13.41 4.09 -5.11
C ALA A 23 -13.03 2.68 -4.67
N ALA A 24 -12.76 1.82 -5.65
CA ALA A 24 -12.17 0.52 -5.37
C ALA A 24 -10.74 0.70 -4.86
N PRO A 25 -10.21 -0.26 -4.10
CA PRO A 25 -8.80 -0.23 -3.71
C PRO A 25 -7.90 -0.17 -4.94
N TYR A 26 -6.71 0.38 -4.75
CA TYR A 26 -5.72 0.44 -5.84
C TYR A 26 -5.40 -0.95 -6.39
N LYS A 27 -5.35 -1.95 -5.51
CA LYS A 27 -5.01 -3.32 -5.91
C LYS A 27 -5.91 -4.33 -5.22
N SER A 28 -6.09 -5.47 -5.89
CA SER A 28 -6.82 -6.60 -5.35
C SER A 28 -5.96 -7.85 -5.52
N LYS A 29 -6.25 -8.90 -4.76
CA LYS A 29 -5.50 -10.14 -4.82
C LYS A 29 -5.43 -10.66 -6.25
N GLY A 30 -4.22 -10.97 -6.69
CA GLY A 30 -3.98 -11.49 -8.03
C GLY A 30 -3.58 -10.43 -9.05
N ASP A 31 -3.70 -9.14 -8.71
CA ASP A 31 -3.32 -8.08 -9.63
C ASP A 31 -1.80 -8.03 -9.79
N ASP A 32 -1.35 -7.70 -10.99
CA ASP A 32 0.07 -7.47 -11.23
C ASP A 32 0.46 -6.11 -10.65
N VAL A 33 1.64 -6.07 -10.05
CA VAL A 33 2.20 -4.83 -9.51
C VAL A 33 3.55 -4.59 -10.17
N ALA A 34 3.72 -3.42 -10.75
CA ALA A 34 4.98 -3.01 -11.36
C ALA A 34 5.73 -2.07 -10.42
N VAL A 35 7.04 -2.02 -10.57
CA VAL A 35 7.85 -1.05 -9.83
C VAL A 35 7.38 0.37 -10.15
N GLY A 36 7.17 1.17 -9.11
CA GLY A 36 6.69 2.55 -9.25
C GLY A 36 5.18 2.68 -9.28
N GLU A 37 4.46 1.58 -9.28
CA GLU A 37 3.00 1.62 -9.31
C GLU A 37 2.46 1.98 -7.93
N VAL A 38 1.44 2.84 -7.89
CA VAL A 38 0.83 3.29 -6.64
C VAL A 38 -0.05 2.19 -6.08
N ILE A 39 0.14 1.85 -4.80
CA ILE A 39 -0.68 0.83 -4.13
C ILE A 39 -1.52 1.42 -2.99
N GLY A 40 -1.31 2.66 -2.64
CA GLY A 40 -2.06 3.32 -1.60
C GLY A 40 -1.59 4.74 -1.38
N LEU A 41 -2.18 5.38 -0.37
CA LEU A 41 -1.84 6.76 0.00
C LEU A 41 -1.57 6.84 1.50
N ILE A 42 -0.66 7.74 1.88
CA ILE A 42 -0.48 8.12 3.28
C ILE A 42 -0.86 9.57 3.41
N GLU A 43 -1.77 9.87 4.33
CA GLU A 43 -2.16 11.24 4.63
C GLU A 43 -1.35 11.74 5.82
N VAL A 44 -0.69 12.89 5.64
CA VAL A 44 0.03 13.57 6.71
C VAL A 44 -0.38 15.03 6.64
N MET A 45 -1.09 15.50 7.68
CA MET A 45 -1.53 16.89 7.78
C MET A 45 -2.25 17.38 6.51
N LYS A 46 -3.20 16.57 6.03
CA LYS A 46 -4.02 16.86 4.84
C LYS A 46 -3.24 16.84 3.52
N THR A 47 -2.01 16.34 3.56
CA THR A 47 -1.21 16.11 2.36
C THR A 47 -1.21 14.62 2.07
N PHE A 48 -1.53 14.23 0.84
CA PHE A 48 -1.55 12.83 0.44
C PHE A 48 -0.28 12.48 -0.30
N ILE A 49 0.38 11.43 0.18
CA ILE A 49 1.65 10.96 -0.39
C ILE A 49 1.43 9.58 -0.96
N GLU A 50 1.75 9.40 -2.23
CA GLU A 50 1.57 8.10 -2.89
C GLU A 50 2.58 7.10 -2.38
N VAL A 51 2.08 5.88 -2.07
CA VAL A 51 2.94 4.76 -1.72
C VAL A 51 3.14 3.94 -2.98
N LYS A 52 4.39 3.87 -3.45
CA LYS A 52 4.73 3.18 -4.69
C LYS A 52 5.48 1.90 -4.39
N ALA A 53 5.19 0.87 -5.17
CA ALA A 53 5.89 -0.40 -5.04
C ALA A 53 7.34 -0.24 -5.48
N GLU A 54 8.26 -0.79 -4.69
CA GLU A 54 9.68 -0.78 -5.01
C GLU A 54 10.10 -2.07 -5.71
N SER A 55 9.22 -3.06 -5.73
CA SER A 55 9.46 -4.34 -6.37
C SER A 55 8.24 -4.73 -7.18
N ALA A 56 8.45 -5.47 -8.24
CA ALA A 56 7.36 -6.03 -9.03
C ALA A 56 6.92 -7.37 -8.43
N GLY A 57 5.67 -7.72 -8.62
CA GLY A 57 5.14 -8.99 -8.16
C GLY A 57 3.64 -9.07 -8.35
N THR A 58 3.05 -10.05 -7.69
CA THR A 58 1.60 -10.24 -7.70
C THR A 58 1.05 -9.77 -6.36
N PHE A 59 0.03 -8.94 -6.39
CA PHE A 59 -0.57 -8.43 -5.15
C PHE A 59 -1.22 -9.56 -4.39
N GLU A 60 -0.84 -9.74 -3.12
CA GLU A 60 -1.40 -10.79 -2.27
C GLU A 60 -2.51 -10.22 -1.39
N SER A 61 -2.20 -9.21 -0.60
CA SER A 61 -3.17 -8.60 0.31
C SER A 61 -2.64 -7.30 0.88
N TYR A 62 -3.57 -6.49 1.40
CA TYR A 62 -3.22 -5.38 2.28
C TYR A 62 -3.02 -5.91 3.69
N LEU A 63 -1.99 -5.44 4.36
CA LEU A 63 -1.71 -5.79 5.75
C LEU A 63 -2.19 -4.71 6.71
N ALA A 64 -2.28 -3.48 6.24
CA ALA A 64 -2.82 -2.37 7.02
C ALA A 64 -4.25 -2.09 6.53
N GLU A 65 -5.13 -1.79 7.47
CA GLU A 65 -6.52 -1.50 7.15
C GLU A 65 -6.67 -0.11 6.56
N ASN A 66 -7.74 0.08 5.79
CA ASN A 66 -8.03 1.38 5.21
C ASN A 66 -8.34 2.39 6.32
N ALA A 67 -7.77 3.59 6.19
CA ALA A 67 -7.94 4.68 7.16
C ALA A 67 -7.31 4.38 8.52
N ALA A 68 -6.35 3.45 8.58
CA ALA A 68 -5.67 3.12 9.83
C ALA A 68 -4.42 3.97 10.02
N PRO A 69 -4.08 4.31 11.28
CA PRO A 69 -2.82 4.99 11.56
C PRO A 69 -1.66 4.00 11.39
N VAL A 70 -0.58 4.45 10.77
CA VAL A 70 0.60 3.61 10.56
C VAL A 70 1.85 4.38 10.92
N GLN A 71 2.90 3.63 11.27
CA GLN A 71 4.21 4.18 11.56
C GLN A 71 5.11 4.01 10.34
N ALA A 72 6.19 4.79 10.28
CA ALA A 72 7.20 4.58 9.25
C ALA A 72 7.72 3.15 9.35
N GLY A 73 7.82 2.46 8.22
CA GLY A 73 8.27 1.09 8.18
C GLY A 73 7.18 0.05 8.42
N ALA A 74 5.97 0.47 8.80
CA ALA A 74 4.87 -0.48 8.98
C ALA A 74 4.54 -1.15 7.66
N ALA A 75 4.31 -2.46 7.68
CA ALA A 75 3.96 -3.20 6.48
C ALA A 75 2.54 -2.83 6.04
N LEU A 76 2.40 -2.35 4.82
CA LEU A 76 1.13 -1.91 4.26
C LEU A 76 0.47 -2.97 3.39
N ALA A 77 1.27 -3.71 2.65
CA ALA A 77 0.77 -4.70 1.69
C ALA A 77 1.81 -5.78 1.47
N ARG A 78 1.39 -6.88 0.88
CA ARG A 78 2.25 -8.02 0.60
C ARG A 78 2.13 -8.41 -0.86
N LEU A 79 3.29 -8.65 -1.48
CA LEU A 79 3.37 -9.16 -2.85
C LEU A 79 3.91 -10.59 -2.82
N ALA A 80 3.39 -11.39 -3.71
CA ALA A 80 3.89 -12.74 -3.92
C ALA A 80 4.90 -12.76 -5.06
#